data_4e81f15a8c94917d4e8d3e927bc2b762
#
_entry.id   4e81f15a8c94917d4e8d3e927bc2b762
#
_cell.length_a   1.000
_cell.length_b   1.000
_cell.length_c   1.000
_cell.angle_alpha   90.00
_cell.angle_beta   90.00
_cell.angle_gamma   90.00
#
_symmetry.space_group_name_H-M   'P 1'
#
loop_
_entity.id
_entity.type
_entity.pdbx_description
1 polymer ?
#
loop_
_entity_poly.entity_id
_entity_poly.type
_entity_poly.pdbx_seq_one_letter_code
_entity_poly.pdbx_strand_id
1 'polypeptide(L)'
;MTESTDVVVVGAGVIGSSIALELARSGLRVVVVDKFGGAGNGSTSASSAVVRFTYPTIAGVKAAWESLHCWEAWRDHLQAPAGEPLAAFNRCGVTLLDVDFAPCSLFTRHFDKVGVPYEEWDAQELSERLPAVDTGRYFPPRPVDDDEFFADASARLGALHTPDGGFVDDPQLAARNLAAAAQRHGATFRWKTEVTAVMRRGGRVRGVRLEEGTELSAGVVVNSAGPWSGQLNRLAGVGGDFTVGLRPLRQEVHHVAAPAGYHDVGGDRQAPVLVDMDLGTYIRPEGREFLLVGGTEPECDPLEWLDDPDDGSPLPTVSQFRTQVTRAARRLPGLRVPNKPKGVAGVYDVTDDWTPVYDRTELAGFYVAIGTSGNQFKNAPLVGRLMTTLIQGVEGGHDHDRSALTHTCEHTGQPIDLGAFSRRRRPAASTGTVLG
;
A
#
# COMPACT_ATOMS: atom_id res chain seq x y z
N MET A 1 22.43 -26.28 -12.67
CA MET A 1 23.41 -26.00 -11.56
C MET A 1 22.62 -25.57 -10.34
N THR A 2 22.96 -26.04 -9.17
CA THR A 2 22.28 -25.66 -7.93
C THR A 2 23.10 -24.55 -7.28
N GLU A 3 22.50 -23.38 -7.13
CA GLU A 3 23.05 -22.25 -6.39
C GLU A 3 22.44 -22.21 -4.99
N SER A 4 23.21 -21.73 -4.00
CA SER A 4 22.78 -21.70 -2.60
C SER A 4 22.82 -20.30 -2.01
N THR A 5 21.74 -19.94 -1.34
CA THR A 5 21.58 -18.70 -0.56
C THR A 5 20.89 -19.01 0.77
N ASP A 6 20.82 -18.05 1.68
CA ASP A 6 20.11 -18.24 2.95
C ASP A 6 18.59 -17.98 2.74
N VAL A 7 18.26 -16.92 1.97
CA VAL A 7 16.88 -16.50 1.72
C VAL A 7 16.66 -16.24 0.23
N VAL A 8 15.53 -16.71 -0.29
CA VAL A 8 14.96 -16.26 -1.57
C VAL A 8 13.74 -15.40 -1.31
N VAL A 9 13.73 -14.18 -1.82
CA VAL A 9 12.55 -13.29 -1.83
C VAL A 9 11.95 -13.32 -3.23
N VAL A 10 10.67 -13.66 -3.34
CA VAL A 10 9.95 -13.69 -4.62
C VAL A 10 9.09 -12.45 -4.76
N GLY A 11 9.44 -11.60 -5.74
CA GLY A 11 8.85 -10.28 -5.97
C GLY A 11 9.75 -9.15 -5.50
N ALA A 12 10.07 -8.22 -6.42
CA ALA A 12 10.88 -7.03 -6.19
C ALA A 12 10.04 -5.73 -6.24
N GLY A 13 8.77 -5.81 -5.81
CA GLY A 13 7.98 -4.62 -5.49
C GLY A 13 8.57 -3.87 -4.30
N VAL A 14 7.95 -2.77 -3.90
CA VAL A 14 8.42 -1.97 -2.74
C VAL A 14 8.51 -2.81 -1.46
N ILE A 15 7.60 -3.75 -1.24
CA ILE A 15 7.59 -4.65 -0.07
C ILE A 15 8.77 -5.63 -0.14
N GLY A 16 8.91 -6.37 -1.25
CA GLY A 16 9.98 -7.37 -1.37
C GLY A 16 11.37 -6.75 -1.39
N SER A 17 11.53 -5.56 -1.99
CA SER A 17 12.80 -4.82 -1.95
C SER A 17 13.16 -4.36 -0.53
N SER A 18 12.17 -3.94 0.28
CA SER A 18 12.38 -3.61 1.69
C SER A 18 12.76 -4.84 2.52
N ILE A 19 12.08 -5.96 2.31
CA ILE A 19 12.41 -7.23 2.98
C ILE A 19 13.84 -7.66 2.63
N ALA A 20 14.21 -7.58 1.37
CA ALA A 20 15.57 -7.91 0.92
C ALA A 20 16.63 -7.02 1.58
N LEU A 21 16.36 -5.71 1.72
CA LEU A 21 17.24 -4.77 2.38
C LEU A 21 17.48 -5.16 3.85
N GLU A 22 16.42 -5.37 4.62
CA GLU A 22 16.55 -5.61 6.05
C GLU A 22 17.12 -7.01 6.36
N LEU A 23 16.80 -8.03 5.55
CA LEU A 23 17.45 -9.34 5.66
C LEU A 23 18.94 -9.29 5.30
N ALA A 24 19.32 -8.55 4.26
CA ALA A 24 20.74 -8.37 3.91
C ALA A 24 21.50 -7.57 4.98
N ARG A 25 20.89 -6.54 5.56
CA ARG A 25 21.44 -5.80 6.72
C ARG A 25 21.68 -6.69 7.93
N SER A 26 20.83 -7.70 8.12
CA SER A 26 21.00 -8.68 9.20
C SER A 26 22.09 -9.73 8.94
N GLY A 27 22.82 -9.62 7.81
CA GLY A 27 23.93 -10.48 7.45
C GLY A 27 23.53 -11.75 6.68
N LEU A 28 22.28 -11.89 6.28
CA LEU A 28 21.83 -13.03 5.48
C LEU A 28 22.17 -12.83 4.00
N ARG A 29 22.53 -13.90 3.30
CA ARG A 29 22.68 -13.91 1.84
C ARG A 29 21.28 -13.97 1.23
N VAL A 30 20.92 -12.94 0.47
CA VAL A 30 19.56 -12.79 -0.10
C VAL A 30 19.63 -12.79 -1.62
N VAL A 31 18.80 -13.61 -2.25
CA VAL A 31 18.54 -13.57 -3.69
C VAL A 31 17.07 -13.15 -3.88
N VAL A 32 16.85 -12.09 -4.62
CA VAL A 32 15.51 -11.64 -5.02
C VAL A 32 15.25 -12.09 -6.44
N VAL A 33 14.08 -12.67 -6.69
CA VAL A 33 13.65 -13.13 -8.02
C VAL A 33 12.40 -12.37 -8.42
N ASP A 34 12.39 -11.77 -9.62
CA ASP A 34 11.23 -11.06 -10.14
C ASP A 34 11.03 -11.36 -11.64
N LYS A 35 9.78 -11.61 -12.04
CA LYS A 35 9.42 -11.89 -13.45
C LYS A 35 9.53 -10.66 -14.34
N PHE A 36 9.52 -9.45 -13.76
CA PHE A 36 9.71 -8.21 -14.48
C PHE A 36 11.18 -7.77 -14.58
N GLY A 37 11.42 -6.73 -15.37
CA GLY A 37 12.77 -6.27 -15.71
C GLY A 37 13.41 -5.29 -14.70
N GLY A 38 12.80 -5.05 -13.54
CA GLY A 38 13.32 -4.13 -12.54
C GLY A 38 12.43 -3.97 -11.33
N ALA A 39 12.98 -3.40 -10.27
CA ALA A 39 12.24 -3.17 -9.03
C ALA A 39 11.05 -2.24 -9.25
N GLY A 40 9.91 -2.59 -8.62
CA GLY A 40 8.70 -1.81 -8.65
C GLY A 40 7.90 -1.87 -9.94
N ASN A 41 8.23 -2.75 -10.90
CA ASN A 41 7.55 -2.83 -12.21
C ASN A 41 6.15 -3.49 -12.15
N GLY A 42 5.75 -4.06 -11.02
CA GLY A 42 4.38 -4.55 -10.78
C GLY A 42 3.46 -3.43 -10.26
N SER A 43 2.57 -3.75 -9.33
CA SER A 43 1.59 -2.82 -8.75
C SER A 43 2.20 -1.57 -8.12
N THR A 44 3.46 -1.63 -7.68
CA THR A 44 4.17 -0.49 -7.09
C THR A 44 4.21 0.71 -8.02
N SER A 45 4.50 0.52 -9.33
CA SER A 45 4.60 1.62 -10.31
C SER A 45 3.26 2.33 -10.57
N ALA A 46 2.14 1.66 -10.31
CA ALA A 46 0.79 2.21 -10.47
C ALA A 46 0.23 2.81 -9.17
N SER A 47 1.02 2.84 -8.09
CA SER A 47 0.58 3.36 -6.80
C SER A 47 0.51 4.89 -6.78
N SER A 48 -0.52 5.45 -6.16
CA SER A 48 -0.58 6.88 -5.80
C SER A 48 0.35 7.24 -4.64
N ALA A 49 0.96 6.25 -3.98
CA ALA A 49 1.98 6.39 -2.94
C ALA A 49 1.60 7.37 -1.80
N VAL A 50 0.32 7.43 -1.44
CA VAL A 50 -0.18 8.29 -0.35
C VAL A 50 0.34 7.79 0.99
N VAL A 51 0.89 8.70 1.79
CA VAL A 51 1.33 8.48 3.17
C VAL A 51 0.29 9.07 4.09
N ARG A 52 -0.56 8.22 4.65
CA ARG A 52 -1.67 8.54 5.58
C ARG A 52 -1.65 7.61 6.77
N PHE A 53 -2.29 7.98 7.85
CA PHE A 53 -2.30 7.23 9.12
C PHE A 53 -3.69 6.65 9.47
N THR A 54 -4.70 6.97 8.68
CA THR A 54 -6.09 6.53 8.88
C THR A 54 -6.23 5.03 8.64
N TYR A 55 -6.07 4.24 9.69
CA TYR A 55 -6.32 2.80 9.73
C TYR A 55 -7.31 2.46 10.83
N PRO A 56 -8.19 1.48 10.64
CA PRO A 56 -9.15 1.05 11.67
C PRO A 56 -8.50 0.27 12.81
N THR A 57 -7.24 -0.12 12.66
CA THR A 57 -6.48 -0.89 13.66
C THR A 57 -5.31 -0.10 14.21
N ILE A 58 -5.04 -0.25 15.51
CA ILE A 58 -3.89 0.42 16.15
C ILE A 58 -2.55 -0.04 15.60
N ALA A 59 -2.43 -1.30 15.16
CA ALA A 59 -1.22 -1.83 14.54
C ALA A 59 -0.95 -1.15 13.19
N GLY A 60 -1.99 -0.91 12.39
CA GLY A 60 -1.89 -0.17 11.13
C GLY A 60 -1.47 1.28 11.34
N VAL A 61 -2.05 1.98 12.33
CA VAL A 61 -1.66 3.36 12.69
C VAL A 61 -0.21 3.42 13.14
N LYS A 62 0.22 2.53 14.05
CA LYS A 62 1.63 2.46 14.49
C LYS A 62 2.58 2.21 13.34
N ALA A 63 2.23 1.28 12.43
CA ALA A 63 3.06 0.96 11.28
C ALA A 63 3.21 2.15 10.33
N ALA A 64 2.13 2.86 10.04
CA ALA A 64 2.16 4.04 9.18
C ALA A 64 2.92 5.20 9.82
N TRP A 65 2.75 5.41 11.12
CA TRP A 65 3.43 6.46 11.86
C TRP A 65 4.95 6.23 11.95
N GLU A 66 5.37 5.01 12.26
CA GLU A 66 6.80 4.64 12.22
C GLU A 66 7.40 4.81 10.82
N SER A 67 6.66 4.38 9.79
CA SER A 67 7.14 4.45 8.41
C SER A 67 7.29 5.88 7.89
N LEU A 68 6.51 6.84 8.41
CA LEU A 68 6.68 8.25 8.08
C LEU A 68 8.11 8.72 8.37
N HIS A 69 8.64 8.39 9.54
CA HIS A 69 10.00 8.82 9.93
C HIS A 69 11.06 8.24 9.00
N CYS A 70 10.85 7.03 8.46
CA CYS A 70 11.73 6.48 7.44
C CYS A 70 11.65 7.28 6.13
N TRP A 71 10.44 7.69 5.69
CA TRP A 71 10.26 8.51 4.49
C TRP A 71 10.85 9.91 4.63
N GLU A 72 10.74 10.53 5.80
CA GLU A 72 11.34 11.83 6.11
C GLU A 72 12.87 11.78 6.08
N ALA A 73 13.44 10.69 6.61
CA ALA A 73 14.87 10.44 6.63
C ALA A 73 15.30 9.45 5.53
N TRP A 74 14.67 9.50 4.32
CA TRP A 74 14.80 8.46 3.30
C TRP A 74 16.23 8.15 2.91
N ARG A 75 17.08 9.18 2.75
CA ARG A 75 18.51 9.00 2.46
C ARG A 75 19.24 8.23 3.54
N ASP A 76 18.98 8.58 4.79
CA ASP A 76 19.66 7.98 5.95
C ASP A 76 19.12 6.56 6.17
N HIS A 77 17.80 6.37 6.03
CA HIS A 77 17.18 5.05 6.06
C HIS A 77 17.81 4.08 5.06
N LEU A 78 18.09 4.54 3.84
CA LEU A 78 18.72 3.75 2.80
C LEU A 78 20.26 3.68 2.93
N GLN A 79 20.87 4.53 3.75
CA GLN A 79 22.32 4.76 3.74
C GLN A 79 22.80 5.09 2.30
N ALA A 80 22.04 5.93 1.61
CA ALA A 80 22.28 6.22 0.20
C ALA A 80 23.46 7.19 0.03
N PRO A 81 24.39 6.94 -0.93
CA PRO A 81 25.50 7.83 -1.18
C PRO A 81 25.03 9.20 -1.68
N ALA A 82 25.88 10.21 -1.50
CA ALA A 82 25.63 11.55 -2.02
C ALA A 82 25.44 11.50 -3.54
N GLY A 83 24.43 12.24 -4.06
CA GLY A 83 24.14 12.31 -5.49
C GLY A 83 23.28 11.16 -6.05
N GLU A 84 22.96 10.13 -5.28
CA GLU A 84 21.97 9.13 -5.71
C GLU A 84 20.58 9.77 -5.84
N PRO A 85 19.89 9.61 -7.01
CA PRO A 85 18.50 10.05 -7.15
C PRO A 85 17.59 9.26 -6.22
N LEU A 86 16.81 9.95 -5.42
CA LEU A 86 15.91 9.35 -4.44
C LEU A 86 14.48 9.83 -4.67
N ALA A 87 13.52 8.93 -4.45
CA ALA A 87 12.13 9.32 -4.30
C ALA A 87 11.99 10.28 -3.11
N ALA A 88 11.12 11.28 -3.26
CA ALA A 88 10.92 12.31 -2.25
C ALA A 88 9.56 12.19 -1.59
N PHE A 89 9.52 12.30 -0.26
CA PHE A 89 8.29 12.48 0.48
C PHE A 89 7.85 13.94 0.43
N ASN A 90 6.64 14.18 -0.07
CA ASN A 90 6.01 15.50 -0.14
C ASN A 90 4.99 15.62 0.99
N ARG A 91 5.35 16.33 2.06
CA ARG A 91 4.46 16.62 3.18
C ARG A 91 3.49 17.73 2.78
N CYS A 92 2.27 17.38 2.42
CA CYS A 92 1.21 18.34 2.10
C CYS A 92 -0.02 18.21 3.00
N GLY A 93 -0.03 17.23 3.89
CA GLY A 93 -1.19 16.84 4.68
C GLY A 93 -2.11 15.87 3.94
N VAL A 94 -2.96 15.20 4.72
CA VAL A 94 -4.05 14.36 4.22
C VAL A 94 -5.32 14.78 4.94
N THR A 95 -6.37 15.08 4.18
CA THR A 95 -7.70 15.48 4.69
C THR A 95 -8.71 14.40 4.33
N LEU A 96 -9.33 13.79 5.33
CA LEU A 96 -10.42 12.83 5.18
C LEU A 96 -11.74 13.53 5.52
N LEU A 97 -12.68 13.56 4.56
CA LEU A 97 -14.03 14.09 4.81
C LEU A 97 -14.79 13.17 5.77
N ASP A 98 -15.46 13.77 6.76
CA ASP A 98 -16.16 13.04 7.81
C ASP A 98 -17.47 12.47 7.29
N VAL A 99 -17.62 11.14 7.36
CA VAL A 99 -18.82 10.41 6.93
C VAL A 99 -19.27 9.43 8.01
N ASP A 100 -20.57 9.20 8.10
CA ASP A 100 -21.17 8.43 9.20
C ASP A 100 -20.69 6.97 9.28
N PHE A 101 -20.40 6.32 8.15
CA PHE A 101 -19.96 4.92 8.16
C PHE A 101 -18.47 4.74 8.48
N ALA A 102 -17.67 5.80 8.31
CA ALA A 102 -16.26 5.85 8.67
C ALA A 102 -15.96 7.18 9.39
N PRO A 103 -16.56 7.42 10.58
CA PRO A 103 -16.45 8.70 11.26
C PRO A 103 -15.00 8.96 11.71
N CYS A 104 -14.61 10.23 11.75
CA CYS A 104 -13.27 10.64 12.18
C CYS A 104 -12.86 10.04 13.53
N SER A 105 -13.81 9.86 14.45
CA SER A 105 -13.58 9.23 15.76
C SER A 105 -13.10 7.77 15.70
N LEU A 106 -13.32 7.08 14.56
CA LEU A 106 -12.77 5.74 14.33
C LEU A 106 -11.24 5.76 14.32
N PHE A 107 -10.64 6.84 13.83
CA PHE A 107 -9.20 7.00 13.65
C PHE A 107 -8.55 7.77 14.81
N THR A 108 -9.17 8.86 15.27
CA THR A 108 -8.60 9.77 16.29
C THR A 108 -8.35 9.04 17.61
N ARG A 109 -9.21 8.10 18.00
CA ARG A 109 -8.99 7.24 19.19
C ARG A 109 -7.67 6.44 19.14
N HIS A 110 -7.16 6.14 17.93
CA HIS A 110 -5.87 5.49 17.74
C HIS A 110 -4.76 6.50 17.63
N PHE A 111 -5.01 7.66 17.02
CA PHE A 111 -4.06 8.76 16.92
C PHE A 111 -3.64 9.25 18.30
N ASP A 112 -4.59 9.45 19.21
CA ASP A 112 -4.32 9.83 20.61
C ASP A 112 -3.38 8.85 21.32
N LYS A 113 -3.57 7.54 21.08
CA LYS A 113 -2.74 6.47 21.68
C LYS A 113 -1.35 6.38 21.09
N VAL A 114 -1.21 6.70 19.80
CA VAL A 114 0.04 6.58 19.05
C VAL A 114 0.82 7.89 19.04
N GLY A 115 0.14 9.02 19.26
CA GLY A 115 0.72 10.35 19.23
C GLY A 115 0.78 10.93 17.82
N VAL A 116 -0.15 10.55 16.94
CA VAL A 116 -0.27 11.14 15.59
C VAL A 116 -0.96 12.49 15.70
N PRO A 117 -0.34 13.59 15.24
CA PRO A 117 -0.98 14.90 15.22
C PRO A 117 -2.14 14.96 14.22
N TYR A 118 -3.23 15.58 14.62
CA TYR A 118 -4.39 15.79 13.74
C TYR A 118 -5.15 17.06 14.12
N GLU A 119 -5.98 17.53 13.20
CA GLU A 119 -6.94 18.61 13.39
C GLU A 119 -8.32 18.12 12.95
N GLU A 120 -9.36 18.43 13.73
CA GLU A 120 -10.74 18.22 13.32
C GLU A 120 -11.31 19.56 12.85
N TRP A 121 -11.75 19.61 11.58
CA TRP A 121 -12.30 20.81 10.97
C TRP A 121 -13.81 20.68 10.84
N ASP A 122 -14.54 21.67 11.30
CA ASP A 122 -15.96 21.78 10.95
C ASP A 122 -16.14 22.21 9.48
N ALA A 123 -17.39 22.29 9.03
CA ALA A 123 -17.70 22.62 7.63
C ALA A 123 -17.28 24.04 7.25
N GLN A 124 -17.29 24.99 8.19
CA GLN A 124 -16.82 26.34 7.94
C GLN A 124 -15.30 26.36 7.81
N GLU A 125 -14.60 25.76 8.75
CA GLU A 125 -13.15 25.68 8.77
C GLU A 125 -12.61 24.93 7.53
N LEU A 126 -13.25 23.82 7.12
CA LEU A 126 -12.94 23.11 5.90
C LEU A 126 -13.06 24.02 4.66
N SER A 127 -14.15 24.80 4.56
CA SER A 127 -14.37 25.75 3.46
C SER A 127 -13.34 26.88 3.42
N GLU A 128 -12.92 27.38 4.60
CA GLU A 128 -11.91 28.43 4.70
C GLU A 128 -10.51 27.93 4.34
N ARG A 129 -10.15 26.69 4.76
CA ARG A 129 -8.85 26.09 4.52
C ARG A 129 -8.69 25.53 3.11
N LEU A 130 -9.77 25.00 2.53
CA LEU A 130 -9.80 24.40 1.17
C LEU A 130 -10.91 25.04 0.32
N PRO A 131 -10.77 26.31 -0.08
CA PRO A 131 -11.85 27.07 -0.74
C PRO A 131 -12.26 26.50 -2.11
N ALA A 132 -11.42 25.68 -2.75
CA ALA A 132 -11.77 25.01 -3.99
C ALA A 132 -12.63 23.76 -3.80
N VAL A 133 -12.80 23.29 -2.55
CA VAL A 133 -13.55 22.07 -2.21
C VAL A 133 -14.98 22.43 -1.87
N ASP A 134 -15.93 21.79 -2.56
CA ASP A 134 -17.33 21.82 -2.15
C ASP A 134 -17.51 20.96 -0.89
N THR A 135 -18.00 21.57 0.19
CA THR A 135 -18.21 20.89 1.48
C THR A 135 -19.57 20.20 1.59
N GLY A 136 -20.37 20.17 0.53
CA GLY A 136 -21.67 19.51 0.51
C GLY A 136 -21.59 18.01 0.82
N ARG A 137 -22.62 17.52 1.54
CA ARG A 137 -22.78 16.09 1.82
C ARG A 137 -23.71 15.46 0.78
N TYR A 138 -23.22 14.42 0.09
CA TYR A 138 -23.88 13.73 -1.00
C TYR A 138 -24.10 12.24 -0.75
N PHE A 139 -23.64 11.75 0.42
CA PHE A 139 -23.74 10.34 0.80
C PHE A 139 -25.18 9.80 0.75
N PRO A 140 -25.41 8.56 0.29
CA PRO A 140 -24.41 7.58 -0.15
C PRO A 140 -23.88 7.89 -1.56
N PRO A 141 -22.63 7.44 -1.88
CA PRO A 141 -22.11 7.51 -3.24
C PRO A 141 -23.08 6.88 -4.24
N ARG A 142 -23.24 7.53 -5.40
CA ARG A 142 -24.15 7.07 -6.46
C ARG A 142 -23.41 6.88 -7.78
N PRO A 143 -23.93 6.04 -8.69
CA PRO A 143 -23.49 6.02 -10.07
C PRO A 143 -23.63 7.40 -10.72
N VAL A 144 -22.67 7.79 -11.56
CA VAL A 144 -22.67 9.13 -12.19
C VAL A 144 -23.73 9.31 -13.27
N ASP A 145 -24.40 8.24 -13.68
CA ASP A 145 -25.55 8.20 -14.61
C ASP A 145 -26.90 8.08 -13.88
N ASP A 146 -26.90 8.06 -12.55
CA ASP A 146 -28.11 8.19 -11.73
C ASP A 146 -28.56 9.67 -11.69
N ASP A 147 -29.82 9.96 -11.95
CA ASP A 147 -30.39 11.32 -11.91
C ASP A 147 -30.17 11.99 -10.55
N GLU A 148 -30.22 11.21 -9.45
CA GLU A 148 -29.98 11.72 -8.11
C GLU A 148 -28.50 12.01 -7.81
N PHE A 149 -27.56 11.62 -8.68
CA PHE A 149 -26.15 11.99 -8.52
C PHE A 149 -25.96 13.51 -8.46
N PHE A 150 -26.81 14.29 -9.14
CA PHE A 150 -26.75 15.74 -9.16
C PHE A 150 -27.72 16.43 -8.18
N ALA A 151 -28.33 15.67 -7.28
CA ALA A 151 -29.21 16.25 -6.25
C ALA A 151 -28.47 17.23 -5.34
N ASP A 152 -29.17 18.20 -4.76
CA ASP A 152 -28.60 19.16 -3.82
C ASP A 152 -28.00 18.47 -2.61
N ALA A 153 -26.99 19.12 -2.00
CA ALA A 153 -26.36 18.62 -0.79
C ALA A 153 -27.36 18.53 0.36
N SER A 154 -27.37 17.40 1.07
CA SER A 154 -28.26 17.19 2.23
C SER A 154 -27.80 17.89 3.50
N ALA A 155 -26.51 18.18 3.61
CA ALA A 155 -25.84 18.82 4.73
C ALA A 155 -24.45 19.33 4.30
N ARG A 156 -23.62 19.71 5.24
CA ARG A 156 -22.20 20.03 5.01
C ARG A 156 -21.31 19.10 5.81
N LEU A 157 -20.15 18.78 5.26
CA LEU A 157 -19.15 17.90 5.86
C LEU A 157 -18.09 18.69 6.60
N GLY A 158 -17.64 18.16 7.74
CA GLY A 158 -16.36 18.43 8.33
C GLY A 158 -15.28 17.50 7.82
N ALA A 159 -14.08 17.56 8.41
CA ALA A 159 -12.95 16.73 8.02
C ALA A 159 -11.99 16.44 9.17
N LEU A 160 -11.24 15.36 9.03
CA LEU A 160 -10.06 15.04 9.81
C LEU A 160 -8.82 15.35 8.97
N HIS A 161 -7.99 16.28 9.42
CA HIS A 161 -6.73 16.64 8.77
C HIS A 161 -5.53 16.10 9.53
N THR A 162 -4.62 15.43 8.87
CA THR A 162 -3.32 14.99 9.40
C THR A 162 -2.21 15.78 8.70
N PRO A 163 -1.60 16.79 9.36
CA PRO A 163 -0.65 17.71 8.71
C PRO A 163 0.65 17.02 8.28
N ASP A 164 1.03 15.94 8.95
CA ASP A 164 2.24 15.18 8.66
C ASP A 164 2.06 14.15 7.54
N GLY A 165 0.84 13.97 7.03
CA GLY A 165 0.58 13.13 5.87
C GLY A 165 1.06 13.76 4.56
N GLY A 166 0.95 12.98 3.48
CA GLY A 166 1.35 13.44 2.15
C GLY A 166 1.50 12.27 1.17
N PHE A 167 2.52 12.31 0.33
CA PHE A 167 2.77 11.26 -0.65
C PHE A 167 4.25 11.19 -1.05
N VAL A 168 4.66 10.04 -1.58
CA VAL A 168 5.96 9.87 -2.24
C VAL A 168 5.78 10.12 -3.74
N ASP A 169 6.64 10.95 -4.34
CA ASP A 169 6.49 11.44 -5.71
C ASP A 169 6.67 10.34 -6.78
N ASP A 170 7.64 9.45 -6.58
CA ASP A 170 7.93 8.35 -7.52
C ASP A 170 7.96 6.99 -6.79
N PRO A 171 6.85 6.24 -6.81
CA PRO A 171 6.77 4.94 -6.14
C PRO A 171 7.69 3.88 -6.76
N GLN A 172 7.94 3.95 -8.07
CA GLN A 172 8.85 3.02 -8.72
C GLN A 172 10.31 3.32 -8.33
N LEU A 173 10.70 4.60 -8.29
CA LEU A 173 12.01 5.00 -7.81
C LEU A 173 12.22 4.60 -6.35
N ALA A 174 11.22 4.72 -5.49
CA ALA A 174 11.29 4.25 -4.11
C ALA A 174 11.64 2.75 -4.01
N ALA A 175 10.99 1.90 -4.82
CA ALA A 175 11.34 0.47 -4.87
C ALA A 175 12.75 0.23 -5.41
N ARG A 176 13.18 1.00 -6.43
CA ARG A 176 14.56 0.95 -6.96
C ARG A 176 15.58 1.39 -5.91
N ASN A 177 15.28 2.41 -5.13
CA ASN A 177 16.13 2.86 -4.04
C ASN A 177 16.31 1.78 -2.97
N LEU A 178 15.25 1.09 -2.57
CA LEU A 178 15.33 -0.06 -1.65
C LEU A 178 16.16 -1.21 -2.23
N ALA A 179 15.94 -1.56 -3.50
CA ALA A 179 16.70 -2.60 -4.18
C ALA A 179 18.20 -2.25 -4.27
N ALA A 180 18.54 -1.00 -4.62
CA ALA A 180 19.91 -0.53 -4.67
C ALA A 180 20.57 -0.56 -3.27
N ALA A 181 19.83 -0.16 -2.24
CA ALA A 181 20.29 -0.28 -0.86
C ALA A 181 20.54 -1.75 -0.46
N ALA A 182 19.61 -2.66 -0.79
CA ALA A 182 19.77 -4.09 -0.55
C ALA A 182 21.02 -4.67 -1.25
N GLN A 183 21.28 -4.23 -2.50
CA GLN A 183 22.49 -4.64 -3.24
C GLN A 183 23.78 -4.14 -2.58
N ARG A 184 23.79 -2.93 -2.02
CA ARG A 184 24.94 -2.42 -1.24
C ARG A 184 25.25 -3.29 -0.01
N HIS A 185 24.22 -3.94 0.56
CA HIS A 185 24.35 -4.90 1.66
C HIS A 185 24.53 -6.36 1.20
N GLY A 186 24.77 -6.59 -0.11
CA GLY A 186 25.11 -7.91 -0.65
C GLY A 186 23.94 -8.73 -1.19
N ALA A 187 22.72 -8.20 -1.21
CA ALA A 187 21.60 -8.88 -1.89
C ALA A 187 21.82 -8.90 -3.41
N THR A 188 21.36 -9.96 -4.06
CA THR A 188 21.41 -10.07 -5.53
C THR A 188 20.00 -10.12 -6.09
N PHE A 189 19.78 -9.54 -7.29
CA PHE A 189 18.49 -9.50 -7.94
C PHE A 189 18.56 -10.21 -9.29
N ARG A 190 17.56 -11.08 -9.56
CA ARG A 190 17.35 -11.76 -10.81
C ARG A 190 16.07 -11.25 -11.44
N TRP A 191 16.26 -10.50 -12.50
CA TRP A 191 15.19 -9.90 -13.30
C TRP A 191 14.74 -10.83 -14.41
N LYS A 192 13.49 -10.66 -14.87
CA LYS A 192 12.89 -11.47 -15.96
C LYS A 192 13.01 -12.97 -15.68
N THR A 193 12.78 -13.31 -14.42
CA THR A 193 12.97 -14.68 -13.93
C THR A 193 11.75 -15.08 -13.12
N GLU A 194 11.04 -16.10 -13.59
CA GLU A 194 9.82 -16.60 -12.97
C GLU A 194 10.10 -17.83 -12.10
N VAL A 195 9.40 -17.92 -10.96
CA VAL A 195 9.41 -19.10 -10.10
C VAL A 195 8.33 -20.06 -10.54
N THR A 196 8.73 -21.25 -10.97
CA THR A 196 7.81 -22.30 -11.45
C THR A 196 7.51 -23.40 -10.44
N ALA A 197 8.32 -23.51 -9.38
CA ALA A 197 8.05 -24.44 -8.27
C ALA A 197 8.71 -23.98 -6.98
N VAL A 198 8.07 -24.32 -5.86
CA VAL A 198 8.68 -24.24 -4.51
C VAL A 198 9.13 -25.64 -4.11
N MET A 199 10.43 -25.80 -3.96
CA MET A 199 11.03 -27.07 -3.56
C MET A 199 10.83 -27.32 -2.07
N ARG A 200 10.41 -28.51 -1.70
CA ARG A 200 10.15 -28.88 -0.30
C ARG A 200 10.57 -30.32 0.01
N ARG A 201 11.01 -30.55 1.22
CA ARG A 201 11.37 -31.87 1.75
C ARG A 201 11.13 -31.93 3.26
N GLY A 202 10.43 -32.95 3.74
CA GLY A 202 10.19 -33.17 5.15
C GLY A 202 9.43 -32.03 5.83
N GLY A 203 8.40 -31.46 5.18
CA GLY A 203 7.58 -30.37 5.75
C GLY A 203 8.28 -29.01 5.79
N ARG A 204 9.44 -28.87 5.10
CA ARG A 204 10.20 -27.62 5.07
C ARG A 204 10.57 -27.24 3.62
N VAL A 205 10.58 -25.94 3.34
CA VAL A 205 11.08 -25.40 2.07
C VAL A 205 12.57 -25.71 1.88
N ARG A 206 12.99 -25.89 0.62
CA ARG A 206 14.38 -26.11 0.22
C ARG A 206 14.85 -25.16 -0.86
N GLY A 207 14.03 -24.20 -1.22
CA GLY A 207 14.30 -23.22 -2.24
C GLY A 207 13.23 -23.18 -3.32
N VAL A 208 13.60 -22.63 -4.47
CA VAL A 208 12.70 -22.46 -5.63
C VAL A 208 13.35 -22.99 -6.90
N ARG A 209 12.52 -23.39 -7.87
CA ARG A 209 12.95 -23.67 -9.25
C ARG A 209 12.48 -22.53 -10.15
N LEU A 210 13.37 -22.09 -11.03
CA LEU A 210 13.16 -21.01 -11.97
C LEU A 210 12.71 -21.57 -13.33
N GLU A 211 12.13 -20.73 -14.17
CA GLU A 211 11.61 -21.12 -15.49
C GLU A 211 12.68 -21.77 -16.37
N GLU A 212 13.91 -21.27 -16.37
CA GLU A 212 15.03 -21.85 -17.11
C GLU A 212 15.57 -23.17 -16.51
N GLY A 213 14.93 -23.70 -15.47
CA GLY A 213 15.28 -24.96 -14.82
C GLY A 213 16.38 -24.86 -13.74
N THR A 214 16.94 -23.68 -13.48
CA THR A 214 17.87 -23.43 -12.39
C THR A 214 17.18 -23.63 -11.05
N GLU A 215 17.86 -24.27 -10.10
CA GLU A 215 17.40 -24.42 -8.72
C GLU A 215 18.20 -23.49 -7.80
N LEU A 216 17.48 -22.64 -7.06
CA LEU A 216 18.02 -21.84 -5.98
C LEU A 216 17.69 -22.52 -4.65
N SER A 217 18.70 -23.15 -4.05
CA SER A 217 18.56 -23.76 -2.72
C SER A 217 18.56 -22.69 -1.63
N ALA A 218 17.54 -22.71 -0.77
CA ALA A 218 17.44 -21.80 0.37
C ALA A 218 16.66 -22.44 1.52
N GLY A 219 17.05 -22.11 2.75
CA GLY A 219 16.33 -22.51 3.96
C GLY A 219 15.05 -21.70 4.21
N VAL A 220 15.00 -20.48 3.62
CA VAL A 220 13.89 -19.52 3.74
C VAL A 220 13.48 -19.05 2.37
N VAL A 221 12.16 -19.00 2.12
CA VAL A 221 11.54 -18.38 0.94
C VAL A 221 10.46 -17.43 1.42
N VAL A 222 10.48 -16.19 0.91
CA VAL A 222 9.49 -15.16 1.23
C VAL A 222 8.65 -14.86 -0.01
N ASN A 223 7.34 -15.06 0.09
CA ASN A 223 6.38 -14.65 -0.92
C ASN A 223 6.02 -13.17 -0.71
N SER A 224 6.45 -12.31 -1.61
CA SER A 224 6.07 -10.90 -1.72
C SER A 224 5.69 -10.55 -3.18
N ALA A 225 5.07 -11.53 -3.86
CA ALA A 225 4.76 -11.47 -5.28
C ALA A 225 3.54 -10.59 -5.61
N GLY A 226 3.01 -9.81 -4.64
CA GLY A 226 1.86 -8.94 -4.84
C GLY A 226 0.66 -9.72 -5.39
N PRO A 227 0.01 -9.28 -6.49
CA PRO A 227 -1.18 -9.94 -7.04
C PRO A 227 -0.98 -11.42 -7.38
N TRP A 228 0.25 -11.84 -7.69
CA TRP A 228 0.60 -13.24 -8.01
C TRP A 228 0.86 -14.10 -6.76
N SER A 229 0.71 -13.53 -5.57
CA SER A 229 0.98 -14.24 -4.30
C SER A 229 0.12 -15.48 -4.12
N GLY A 230 -1.14 -15.44 -4.57
CA GLY A 230 -2.01 -16.61 -4.55
C GLY A 230 -1.51 -17.76 -5.43
N GLN A 231 -0.91 -17.44 -6.58
CA GLN A 231 -0.30 -18.44 -7.47
C GLN A 231 0.93 -19.07 -6.80
N LEU A 232 1.79 -18.26 -6.19
CA LEU A 232 2.98 -18.74 -5.50
C LEU A 232 2.62 -19.58 -4.26
N ASN A 233 1.57 -19.21 -3.53
CA ASN A 233 1.04 -20.02 -2.41
C ASN A 233 0.57 -21.41 -2.90
N ARG A 234 -0.09 -21.47 -4.06
CA ARG A 234 -0.48 -22.77 -4.68
C ARG A 234 0.74 -23.62 -5.04
N LEU A 235 1.80 -23.01 -5.63
CA LEU A 235 3.06 -23.71 -5.93
C LEU A 235 3.75 -24.25 -4.67
N ALA A 236 3.64 -23.52 -3.54
CA ALA A 236 4.16 -23.93 -2.25
C ALA A 236 3.25 -24.97 -1.55
N GLY A 237 1.99 -25.11 -1.98
CA GLY A 237 0.97 -25.95 -1.33
C GLY A 237 0.62 -25.45 0.06
N VAL A 238 0.50 -24.13 0.25
CA VAL A 238 0.16 -23.45 1.49
C VAL A 238 -1.13 -22.62 1.35
N GLY A 239 -1.66 -22.17 2.48
CA GLY A 239 -2.87 -21.35 2.54
C GLY A 239 -4.08 -22.12 3.11
N GLY A 240 -3.93 -23.40 3.42
CA GLY A 240 -5.02 -24.21 3.97
C GLY A 240 -5.43 -23.80 5.40
N ASP A 241 -4.57 -23.09 6.13
CA ASP A 241 -4.82 -22.60 7.48
C ASP A 241 -5.01 -21.06 7.56
N PHE A 242 -5.17 -20.39 6.42
CA PHE A 242 -5.45 -18.96 6.38
C PHE A 242 -6.92 -18.70 6.69
N THR A 243 -7.18 -17.73 7.57
CA THR A 243 -8.54 -17.31 7.93
C THR A 243 -9.08 -16.19 7.07
N VAL A 244 -8.24 -15.63 6.20
CA VAL A 244 -8.59 -14.58 5.24
C VAL A 244 -8.23 -15.04 3.83
N GLY A 245 -9.14 -14.82 2.89
CA GLY A 245 -8.90 -15.06 1.46
C GLY A 245 -7.99 -13.98 0.86
N LEU A 246 -7.49 -14.26 -0.35
CA LEU A 246 -6.67 -13.34 -1.15
C LEU A 246 -7.15 -13.34 -2.58
N ARG A 247 -7.48 -12.16 -3.12
CA ARG A 247 -7.97 -12.01 -4.50
C ARG A 247 -7.32 -10.81 -5.18
N PRO A 248 -6.97 -10.93 -6.48
CA PRO A 248 -6.51 -9.78 -7.28
C PRO A 248 -7.70 -8.89 -7.65
N LEU A 249 -7.52 -7.58 -7.45
CA LEU A 249 -8.50 -6.54 -7.78
C LEU A 249 -7.85 -5.50 -8.68
N ARG A 250 -8.40 -5.27 -9.87
CA ARG A 250 -7.90 -4.22 -10.76
C ARG A 250 -8.44 -2.87 -10.33
N GLN A 251 -7.55 -1.86 -10.26
CA GLN A 251 -7.87 -0.49 -9.88
C GLN A 251 -7.24 0.51 -10.85
N GLU A 252 -7.87 1.67 -10.99
CA GLU A 252 -7.42 2.73 -11.89
C GLU A 252 -7.12 4.02 -11.13
N VAL A 253 -6.11 4.74 -11.60
CA VAL A 253 -5.77 6.10 -11.15
C VAL A 253 -5.70 6.99 -12.37
N HIS A 254 -6.42 8.09 -12.34
CA HIS A 254 -6.57 9.01 -13.46
C HIS A 254 -5.78 10.29 -13.24
N HIS A 255 -5.21 10.82 -14.32
CA HIS A 255 -4.41 12.04 -14.33
C HIS A 255 -5.19 13.15 -15.04
N VAL A 256 -5.48 14.22 -14.32
CA VAL A 256 -6.24 15.38 -14.82
C VAL A 256 -5.57 16.69 -14.46
N ALA A 257 -5.88 17.77 -15.18
CA ALA A 257 -5.36 19.10 -14.84
C ALA A 257 -6.02 19.60 -13.54
N ALA A 258 -5.22 20.19 -12.65
CA ALA A 258 -5.74 20.81 -11.44
C ALA A 258 -6.62 22.03 -11.79
N PRO A 259 -7.76 22.21 -11.09
CA PRO A 259 -8.55 23.43 -11.28
C PRO A 259 -7.81 24.65 -10.74
N ALA A 260 -8.12 25.82 -11.31
CA ALA A 260 -7.61 27.09 -10.81
C ALA A 260 -7.98 27.26 -9.33
N GLY A 261 -7.06 27.74 -8.52
CA GLY A 261 -7.29 27.97 -7.08
C GLY A 261 -7.19 26.72 -6.22
N TYR A 262 -6.97 25.52 -6.78
CA TYR A 262 -6.86 24.29 -5.97
C TYR A 262 -5.70 24.34 -4.95
N HIS A 263 -4.59 24.97 -5.33
CA HIS A 263 -3.42 25.14 -4.47
C HIS A 263 -3.39 26.46 -3.68
N ASP A 264 -4.49 27.22 -3.68
CA ASP A 264 -4.59 28.48 -2.92
C ASP A 264 -4.96 28.19 -1.45
N VAL A 265 -4.16 27.34 -0.80
CA VAL A 265 -4.34 26.88 0.58
C VAL A 265 -3.47 27.67 1.59
N GLY A 266 -2.96 28.83 1.14
CA GLY A 266 -2.07 29.70 1.92
C GLY A 266 -0.58 29.31 1.81
N GLY A 267 0.24 30.29 1.47
CA GLY A 267 1.69 30.15 1.28
C GLY A 267 2.07 29.30 0.05
N ASP A 268 3.31 28.79 0.03
CA ASP A 268 3.84 27.97 -1.06
C ASP A 268 3.47 26.47 -0.96
N ARG A 269 2.54 26.13 -0.09
CA ARG A 269 2.13 24.72 0.15
C ARG A 269 1.30 24.18 -1.02
N GLN A 270 1.45 22.89 -1.30
CA GLN A 270 0.49 22.16 -2.11
C GLN A 270 -0.79 21.91 -1.31
N ALA A 271 -1.93 21.81 -1.99
CA ALA A 271 -3.15 21.31 -1.37
C ALA A 271 -2.93 19.89 -0.80
N PRO A 272 -3.61 19.53 0.29
CA PRO A 272 -3.48 18.20 0.87
C PRO A 272 -4.05 17.13 -0.07
N VAL A 273 -3.66 15.89 0.17
CA VAL A 273 -4.41 14.74 -0.37
C VAL A 273 -5.80 14.77 0.24
N LEU A 274 -6.84 14.74 -0.59
CA LEU A 274 -8.24 14.71 -0.16
C LEU A 274 -8.79 13.29 -0.32
N VAL A 275 -9.29 12.71 0.76
CA VAL A 275 -9.99 11.42 0.76
C VAL A 275 -11.48 11.69 0.97
N ASP A 276 -12.26 11.36 -0.04
CA ASP A 276 -13.68 11.65 -0.14
C ASP A 276 -14.50 10.36 -0.20
N MET A 277 -14.84 9.84 0.96
CA MET A 277 -15.70 8.65 1.10
C MET A 277 -17.16 8.99 0.84
N ASP A 278 -17.55 10.27 0.85
CA ASP A 278 -18.90 10.76 0.58
C ASP A 278 -19.28 10.59 -0.90
N LEU A 279 -18.32 10.82 -1.81
CA LEU A 279 -18.50 10.63 -3.25
C LEU A 279 -17.76 9.38 -3.79
N GLY A 280 -16.97 8.69 -2.98
CA GLY A 280 -16.28 7.47 -3.38
C GLY A 280 -15.00 7.69 -4.19
N THR A 281 -14.23 8.75 -3.90
CA THR A 281 -12.99 9.06 -4.62
C THR A 281 -11.92 9.61 -3.69
N TYR A 282 -10.67 9.62 -4.14
CA TYR A 282 -9.60 10.40 -3.51
C TYR A 282 -8.88 11.22 -4.57
N ILE A 283 -8.27 12.33 -4.13
CA ILE A 283 -7.58 13.28 -4.98
C ILE A 283 -6.21 13.54 -4.38
N ARG A 284 -5.15 13.34 -5.17
CA ARG A 284 -3.77 13.62 -4.79
C ARG A 284 -3.16 14.66 -5.72
N PRO A 285 -2.52 15.73 -5.21
CA PRO A 285 -1.79 16.64 -6.06
C PRO A 285 -0.60 15.95 -6.77
N GLU A 286 -0.38 16.29 -8.04
CA GLU A 286 0.76 15.87 -8.84
C GLU A 286 1.47 17.10 -9.39
N GLY A 287 2.49 17.56 -8.67
CA GLY A 287 3.02 18.90 -8.87
C GLY A 287 1.95 19.97 -8.59
N ARG A 288 2.03 21.11 -9.26
CA ARG A 288 1.04 22.20 -9.15
C ARG A 288 0.01 22.23 -10.29
N GLU A 289 0.24 21.49 -11.36
CA GLU A 289 -0.57 21.55 -12.58
C GLU A 289 -1.56 20.40 -12.71
N PHE A 290 -1.35 19.29 -12.00
CA PHE A 290 -2.13 18.08 -12.20
C PHE A 290 -2.61 17.48 -10.87
N LEU A 291 -3.59 16.59 -11.01
CA LEU A 291 -4.13 15.77 -9.94
C LEU A 291 -4.14 14.29 -10.37
N LEU A 292 -3.91 13.42 -9.43
CA LEU A 292 -4.28 12.00 -9.53
C LEU A 292 -5.63 11.81 -8.84
N VAL A 293 -6.55 11.14 -9.53
CA VAL A 293 -7.89 10.81 -9.03
C VAL A 293 -8.05 9.30 -9.05
N GLY A 294 -8.41 8.71 -7.91
CA GLY A 294 -8.69 7.28 -7.77
C GLY A 294 -10.00 7.03 -7.02
N GLY A 295 -10.47 5.77 -7.01
CA GLY A 295 -11.64 5.35 -6.27
C GLY A 295 -11.32 4.97 -4.82
N THR A 296 -12.35 4.99 -3.97
CA THR A 296 -12.35 4.45 -2.61
C THR A 296 -13.33 3.27 -2.47
N GLU A 297 -13.57 2.56 -3.54
CA GLU A 297 -14.40 1.34 -3.65
C GLU A 297 -15.81 1.52 -3.06
N PRO A 298 -16.59 2.53 -3.49
CA PRO A 298 -17.95 2.70 -3.00
C PRO A 298 -18.84 1.53 -3.45
N GLU A 299 -19.81 1.13 -2.62
CA GLU A 299 -20.69 -0.03 -2.88
C GLU A 299 -21.47 0.06 -4.21
N CYS A 300 -21.68 1.27 -4.72
CA CYS A 300 -22.37 1.47 -6.01
C CYS A 300 -21.50 1.17 -7.23
N ASP A 301 -20.19 0.98 -7.07
CA ASP A 301 -19.29 0.66 -8.17
C ASP A 301 -19.01 -0.85 -8.24
N PRO A 302 -19.07 -1.46 -9.43
CA PRO A 302 -18.63 -2.83 -9.60
C PRO A 302 -17.11 -2.94 -9.40
N LEU A 303 -16.67 -3.89 -8.56
CA LEU A 303 -15.27 -4.21 -8.39
C LEU A 303 -14.81 -5.18 -9.48
N GLU A 304 -13.71 -4.87 -10.15
CA GLU A 304 -13.11 -5.70 -11.22
C GLU A 304 -12.14 -6.73 -10.61
N TRP A 305 -12.72 -7.80 -10.06
CA TRP A 305 -11.95 -8.94 -9.58
C TRP A 305 -11.39 -9.76 -10.73
N LEU A 306 -10.12 -10.16 -10.64
CA LEU A 306 -9.45 -10.97 -11.64
C LEU A 306 -9.24 -12.39 -11.13
N ASP A 307 -9.34 -13.38 -12.04
CA ASP A 307 -8.94 -14.77 -11.76
C ASP A 307 -7.42 -14.92 -11.94
N ASP A 308 -6.86 -14.28 -12.96
CA ASP A 308 -5.42 -14.17 -13.19
C ASP A 308 -4.98 -12.70 -13.21
N PRO A 309 -3.98 -12.33 -12.38
CA PRO A 309 -3.47 -10.94 -12.37
C PRO A 309 -2.91 -10.48 -13.73
N ASP A 310 -2.46 -11.42 -14.58
CA ASP A 310 -1.91 -11.11 -15.91
C ASP A 310 -3.01 -10.68 -16.93
N ASP A 311 -4.29 -10.93 -16.63
CA ASP A 311 -5.43 -10.45 -17.43
C ASP A 311 -5.72 -8.95 -17.21
N GLY A 312 -5.12 -8.33 -16.19
CA GLY A 312 -5.32 -6.92 -15.84
C GLY A 312 -4.67 -5.96 -16.84
N SER A 313 -5.48 -5.31 -17.70
CA SER A 313 -4.99 -4.24 -18.58
C SER A 313 -4.35 -3.11 -17.78
N PRO A 314 -3.14 -2.62 -18.14
CA PRO A 314 -2.49 -1.47 -17.48
C PRO A 314 -3.07 -0.11 -17.91
N LEU A 315 -3.99 -0.09 -18.87
CA LEU A 315 -4.58 1.13 -19.41
C LEU A 315 -5.90 1.45 -18.72
N PRO A 316 -6.19 2.75 -18.46
CA PRO A 316 -7.46 3.16 -17.89
C PRO A 316 -8.62 2.92 -18.87
N THR A 317 -9.79 2.61 -18.33
CA THR A 317 -11.04 2.47 -19.08
C THR A 317 -11.79 3.81 -19.16
N VAL A 318 -12.62 3.97 -20.19
CA VAL A 318 -13.49 5.16 -20.33
C VAL A 318 -14.51 5.19 -19.21
N SER A 319 -15.03 4.04 -18.79
CA SER A 319 -16.07 3.92 -17.76
C SER A 319 -15.55 4.39 -16.40
N GLN A 320 -14.46 3.80 -15.90
CA GLN A 320 -13.88 4.16 -14.61
C GLN A 320 -13.37 5.61 -14.60
N PHE A 321 -12.72 6.04 -15.68
CA PHE A 321 -12.31 7.43 -15.84
C PHE A 321 -13.47 8.39 -15.69
N ARG A 322 -14.56 8.15 -16.43
CA ARG A 322 -15.76 9.00 -16.36
C ARG A 322 -16.33 9.02 -14.95
N THR A 323 -16.48 7.87 -14.32
CA THR A 323 -17.03 7.75 -12.97
C THR A 323 -16.21 8.52 -11.95
N GLN A 324 -14.92 8.21 -11.84
CA GLN A 324 -14.06 8.78 -10.80
C GLN A 324 -13.82 10.29 -11.02
N VAL A 325 -13.53 10.70 -12.26
CA VAL A 325 -13.25 12.12 -12.55
C VAL A 325 -14.51 13.00 -12.46
N THR A 326 -15.71 12.47 -12.78
CA THR A 326 -16.97 13.20 -12.60
C THR A 326 -17.28 13.39 -11.10
N ARG A 327 -17.02 12.38 -10.25
CA ARG A 327 -17.15 12.51 -8.80
C ARG A 327 -16.16 13.55 -8.25
N ALA A 328 -14.91 13.51 -8.70
CA ALA A 328 -13.91 14.50 -8.32
C ALA A 328 -14.32 15.92 -8.80
N ALA A 329 -14.92 16.06 -9.99
CA ALA A 329 -15.41 17.34 -10.49
C ALA A 329 -16.62 17.87 -9.68
N ARG A 330 -17.41 16.98 -9.09
CA ARG A 330 -18.46 17.39 -8.16
C ARG A 330 -17.90 17.93 -6.86
N ARG A 331 -16.85 17.30 -6.33
CA ARG A 331 -16.14 17.78 -5.13
C ARG A 331 -15.30 19.04 -5.38
N LEU A 332 -14.76 19.17 -6.59
CA LEU A 332 -13.98 20.31 -7.06
C LEU A 332 -14.69 20.98 -8.24
N PRO A 333 -15.65 21.89 -8.04
CA PRO A 333 -16.49 22.45 -9.11
C PRO A 333 -15.71 23.11 -10.26
N GLY A 334 -14.47 23.53 -10.02
CA GLY A 334 -13.57 24.06 -11.05
C GLY A 334 -12.88 23.00 -11.92
N LEU A 335 -12.97 21.71 -11.56
CA LEU A 335 -12.32 20.63 -12.30
C LEU A 335 -13.03 20.37 -13.64
N ARG A 336 -12.27 20.36 -14.73
CA ARG A 336 -12.79 19.99 -16.04
C ARG A 336 -12.58 18.50 -16.29
N VAL A 337 -13.65 17.81 -16.71
CA VAL A 337 -13.59 16.38 -17.09
C VAL A 337 -13.09 16.28 -18.54
N PRO A 338 -11.89 15.72 -18.78
CA PRO A 338 -11.37 15.57 -20.15
C PRO A 338 -12.18 14.54 -20.96
N ASN A 339 -12.18 14.67 -22.28
CA ASN A 339 -12.88 13.74 -23.17
C ASN A 339 -12.16 12.40 -23.36
N LYS A 340 -10.87 12.30 -23.00
CA LYS A 340 -10.06 11.08 -23.15
C LYS A 340 -9.46 10.68 -21.82
N PRO A 341 -9.52 9.39 -21.48
CA PRO A 341 -8.83 8.86 -20.30
C PRO A 341 -7.33 9.09 -20.39
N LYS A 342 -6.74 9.49 -19.27
CA LYS A 342 -5.31 9.50 -19.03
C LYS A 342 -5.08 9.00 -17.62
N GLY A 343 -4.15 8.08 -17.46
CA GLY A 343 -3.88 7.46 -16.17
C GLY A 343 -3.20 6.11 -16.32
N VAL A 344 -3.24 5.35 -15.25
CA VAL A 344 -2.69 3.98 -15.19
C VAL A 344 -3.69 3.07 -14.48
N ALA A 345 -3.59 1.78 -14.76
CA ALA A 345 -4.25 0.75 -13.97
C ALA A 345 -3.21 -0.16 -13.33
N GLY A 346 -3.51 -0.65 -12.15
CA GLY A 346 -2.72 -1.62 -11.41
C GLY A 346 -3.61 -2.69 -10.78
N VAL A 347 -3.01 -3.75 -10.29
CA VAL A 347 -3.73 -4.84 -9.64
C VAL A 347 -3.33 -4.88 -8.17
N TYR A 348 -4.32 -4.84 -7.27
CA TYR A 348 -4.12 -5.05 -5.84
C TYR A 348 -4.17 -6.53 -5.51
N ASP A 349 -3.50 -6.94 -4.44
CA ASP A 349 -3.65 -8.23 -3.76
C ASP A 349 -4.50 -8.00 -2.50
N VAL A 350 -5.82 -8.20 -2.60
CA VAL A 350 -6.78 -7.81 -1.55
C VAL A 350 -7.10 -8.99 -0.65
N THR A 351 -7.00 -8.81 0.67
CA THR A 351 -7.54 -9.71 1.67
C THR A 351 -8.99 -9.37 1.99
N ASP A 352 -9.77 -10.33 2.49
CA ASP A 352 -11.19 -10.12 2.83
C ASP A 352 -11.41 -8.99 3.84
N ASP A 353 -10.42 -8.70 4.70
CA ASP A 353 -10.48 -7.65 5.72
C ASP A 353 -9.55 -6.45 5.42
N TRP A 354 -9.04 -6.33 4.19
CA TRP A 354 -8.16 -5.25 3.73
C TRP A 354 -6.88 -5.05 4.56
N THR A 355 -6.57 -5.98 5.46
CA THR A 355 -5.38 -5.98 6.33
C THR A 355 -4.34 -6.93 5.75
N PRO A 356 -3.06 -6.55 5.64
CA PRO A 356 -2.03 -7.42 5.07
C PRO A 356 -1.77 -8.67 5.93
N VAL A 357 -1.18 -9.69 5.30
CA VAL A 357 -0.66 -10.87 5.99
C VAL A 357 0.87 -10.82 5.96
N TYR A 358 1.48 -10.65 7.12
CA TYR A 358 2.93 -10.72 7.35
C TYR A 358 3.17 -11.85 8.35
N ASP A 359 3.40 -13.06 7.83
CA ASP A 359 3.41 -14.24 8.69
C ASP A 359 4.29 -15.38 8.13
N ARG A 360 4.51 -16.36 8.97
CA ARG A 360 4.92 -17.70 8.55
C ARG A 360 3.75 -18.45 7.92
N THR A 361 4.02 -19.64 7.36
CA THR A 361 2.96 -20.56 6.92
C THR A 361 3.11 -21.93 7.61
N GLU A 362 2.19 -22.85 7.30
CA GLU A 362 2.30 -24.25 7.70
C GLU A 362 3.52 -24.97 7.11
N LEU A 363 4.09 -24.48 6.00
CA LEU A 363 5.34 -24.97 5.44
C LEU A 363 6.52 -24.26 6.10
N ALA A 364 7.27 -24.97 6.92
CA ALA A 364 8.41 -24.40 7.63
C ALA A 364 9.41 -23.75 6.65
N GLY A 365 9.87 -22.53 6.97
CA GLY A 365 10.76 -21.74 6.15
C GLY A 365 10.09 -21.01 4.99
N PHE A 366 8.76 -21.14 4.78
CA PHE A 366 8.02 -20.38 3.80
C PHE A 366 7.22 -19.28 4.50
N TYR A 367 7.50 -18.03 4.17
CA TYR A 367 6.92 -16.83 4.77
C TYR A 367 6.14 -16.04 3.72
N VAL A 368 5.18 -15.24 4.17
CA VAL A 368 4.33 -14.42 3.30
C VAL A 368 4.31 -12.96 3.76
N ALA A 369 4.43 -12.06 2.78
CA ALA A 369 4.19 -10.62 2.93
C ALA A 369 3.26 -10.20 1.79
N ILE A 370 1.96 -10.46 1.95
CA ILE A 370 0.93 -10.46 0.94
C ILE A 370 -0.34 -9.75 1.41
N GLY A 371 -1.32 -9.58 0.52
CA GLY A 371 -2.59 -8.97 0.88
C GLY A 371 -2.44 -7.49 1.20
N THR A 372 -1.63 -6.79 0.41
CA THR A 372 -1.31 -5.36 0.65
C THR A 372 -2.50 -4.43 0.42
N SER A 373 -3.57 -4.92 -0.21
CA SER A 373 -4.89 -4.30 -0.37
C SER A 373 -4.82 -2.84 -0.84
N GLY A 374 -3.81 -2.49 -1.66
CA GLY A 374 -3.59 -1.13 -2.17
C GLY A 374 -3.17 -0.10 -1.11
N ASN A 375 -2.99 -0.49 0.15
CA ASN A 375 -2.79 0.44 1.25
C ASN A 375 -1.45 0.30 2.00
N GLN A 376 -0.50 -0.53 1.51
CA GLN A 376 0.74 -0.84 2.22
C GLN A 376 2.01 -0.21 1.63
N PHE A 377 1.94 0.53 0.52
CA PHE A 377 3.11 1.21 -0.04
C PHE A 377 3.84 2.04 1.03
N LYS A 378 3.11 2.87 1.76
CA LYS A 378 3.66 3.75 2.80
C LYS A 378 4.36 3.01 3.94
N ASN A 379 3.93 1.77 4.21
CA ASN A 379 4.46 0.94 5.30
C ASN A 379 5.69 0.12 4.87
N ALA A 380 6.05 0.13 3.58
CA ALA A 380 7.14 -0.68 3.05
C ALA A 380 8.46 -0.56 3.82
N PRO A 381 8.93 0.63 4.24
CA PRO A 381 10.17 0.73 5.00
C PRO A 381 10.17 -0.08 6.29
N LEU A 382 9.02 -0.13 6.98
CA LEU A 382 8.88 -0.89 8.22
C LEU A 382 8.64 -2.39 7.96
N VAL A 383 7.92 -2.75 6.88
CA VAL A 383 7.56 -4.16 6.60
C VAL A 383 8.82 -5.04 6.50
N GLY A 384 9.90 -4.54 5.90
CA GLY A 384 11.18 -5.25 5.89
C GLY A 384 11.67 -5.62 7.29
N ARG A 385 11.57 -4.68 8.23
CA ARG A 385 11.98 -4.88 9.65
C ARG A 385 11.02 -5.85 10.37
N LEU A 386 9.70 -5.74 10.15
CA LEU A 386 8.72 -6.66 10.72
C LEU A 386 8.99 -8.10 10.25
N MET A 387 9.21 -8.29 8.95
CA MET A 387 9.48 -9.61 8.37
C MET A 387 10.84 -10.17 8.84
N THR A 388 11.85 -9.33 9.00
CA THR A 388 13.16 -9.75 9.55
C THR A 388 13.01 -10.22 11.00
N THR A 389 12.27 -9.48 11.84
CA THR A 389 11.96 -9.86 13.22
C THR A 389 11.23 -11.22 13.26
N LEU A 390 10.21 -11.38 12.41
CA LEU A 390 9.44 -12.60 12.31
C LEU A 390 10.31 -13.80 11.88
N ILE A 391 11.05 -13.65 10.78
CA ILE A 391 11.86 -14.73 10.20
C ILE A 391 12.95 -15.15 11.19
N GLN A 392 13.70 -14.22 11.74
CA GLN A 392 14.76 -14.54 12.71
C GLN A 392 14.22 -15.18 13.99
N GLY A 393 13.10 -14.70 14.50
CA GLY A 393 12.47 -15.27 15.68
C GLY A 393 12.00 -16.71 15.44
N VAL A 394 11.29 -16.96 14.33
CA VAL A 394 10.77 -18.29 14.00
C VAL A 394 11.90 -19.28 13.66
N GLU A 395 12.88 -18.87 12.85
CA GLU A 395 14.04 -19.72 12.54
C GLU A 395 14.92 -19.96 13.78
N GLY A 396 14.90 -19.05 14.76
CA GLY A 396 15.50 -19.20 16.08
C GLY A 396 14.74 -20.13 17.03
N GLY A 397 13.59 -20.69 16.60
CA GLY A 397 12.79 -21.66 17.36
C GLY A 397 11.60 -21.08 18.11
N HIS A 398 11.27 -19.80 17.92
CA HIS A 398 10.07 -19.21 18.53
C HIS A 398 8.80 -19.70 17.84
N ASP A 399 7.82 -20.15 18.64
CA ASP A 399 6.50 -20.54 18.14
C ASP A 399 5.57 -19.32 18.04
N HIS A 400 5.61 -18.66 16.88
CA HIS A 400 4.81 -17.47 16.59
C HIS A 400 3.30 -17.74 16.61
N ASP A 401 2.86 -18.95 16.24
CA ASP A 401 1.44 -19.31 16.24
C ASP A 401 0.88 -19.44 17.67
N ARG A 402 1.73 -19.79 18.62
CA ARG A 402 1.35 -19.90 20.03
C ARG A 402 1.49 -18.56 20.78
N SER A 403 2.53 -17.80 20.44
CA SER A 403 2.84 -16.52 21.07
C SER A 403 3.39 -15.57 20.03
N ALA A 404 2.60 -14.60 19.62
CA ALA A 404 3.01 -13.66 18.58
C ALA A 404 4.28 -12.88 18.98
N LEU A 405 5.20 -12.74 18.03
CA LEU A 405 6.36 -11.87 18.17
C LEU A 405 5.94 -10.40 18.20
N THR A 406 6.70 -9.61 18.90
CA THR A 406 6.54 -8.14 18.94
C THR A 406 7.77 -7.48 18.33
N HIS A 407 7.55 -6.49 17.46
CA HIS A 407 8.60 -5.62 16.95
C HIS A 407 8.54 -4.29 17.69
N THR A 408 9.68 -3.81 18.18
CA THR A 408 9.78 -2.46 18.75
C THR A 408 10.25 -1.49 17.68
N CYS A 409 9.43 -0.50 17.37
CA CYS A 409 9.70 0.54 16.38
C CYS A 409 10.93 1.38 16.79
N GLU A 410 11.81 1.68 15.85
CA GLU A 410 13.08 2.36 16.11
C GLU A 410 12.88 3.85 16.41
N HIS A 411 12.01 4.53 15.64
CA HIS A 411 11.81 5.98 15.77
C HIS A 411 10.81 6.32 16.88
N THR A 412 9.71 5.57 16.96
CA THR A 412 8.62 5.86 17.90
C THR A 412 8.73 5.12 19.23
N GLY A 413 9.59 4.10 19.31
CA GLY A 413 9.73 3.21 20.48
C GLY A 413 8.50 2.34 20.73
N GLN A 414 7.48 2.38 19.88
CA GLN A 414 6.22 1.68 20.11
C GLN A 414 6.32 0.20 19.73
N PRO A 415 5.73 -0.70 20.54
CA PRO A 415 5.64 -2.10 20.18
C PRO A 415 4.53 -2.35 19.18
N ILE A 416 4.80 -3.16 18.15
CA ILE A 416 3.82 -3.70 17.21
C ILE A 416 3.74 -5.20 17.42
N ASP A 417 2.57 -5.69 17.81
CA ASP A 417 2.25 -7.10 17.88
C ASP A 417 2.06 -7.66 16.45
N LEU A 418 2.94 -8.56 16.02
CA LEU A 418 2.89 -9.18 14.69
C LEU A 418 1.70 -10.12 14.53
N GLY A 419 1.07 -10.55 15.61
CA GLY A 419 -0.19 -11.30 15.59
C GLY A 419 -1.34 -10.54 14.92
N ALA A 420 -1.27 -9.20 14.89
CA ALA A 420 -2.23 -8.37 14.16
C ALA A 420 -2.22 -8.61 12.62
N PHE A 421 -1.11 -9.13 12.10
CA PHE A 421 -0.92 -9.45 10.68
C PHE A 421 -0.87 -10.95 10.41
N SER A 422 -1.23 -11.76 11.39
CA SER A 422 -1.18 -13.23 11.28
C SER A 422 -2.20 -13.74 10.25
N ARG A 423 -1.82 -14.78 9.52
CA ARG A 423 -2.69 -15.54 8.63
C ARG A 423 -3.88 -16.20 9.36
N ARG A 424 -3.76 -16.41 10.67
CA ARG A 424 -4.77 -17.01 11.56
C ARG A 424 -5.53 -15.99 12.39
N ARG A 425 -5.36 -14.69 12.11
CA ARG A 425 -6.09 -13.65 12.83
C ARG A 425 -7.59 -13.78 12.64
N ARG A 426 -8.35 -13.34 13.62
CA ARG A 426 -9.75 -13.03 13.38
C ARG A 426 -9.82 -11.85 12.40
N PRO A 427 -10.58 -11.97 11.29
CA PRO A 427 -10.71 -10.84 10.35
C PRO A 427 -11.05 -9.56 11.10
N ALA A 428 -10.32 -8.50 10.79
CA ALA A 428 -10.52 -7.19 11.40
C ALA A 428 -11.86 -6.59 10.93
N ALA A 429 -12.44 -5.73 11.76
CA ALA A 429 -13.49 -4.85 11.26
C ALA A 429 -12.86 -3.91 10.22
N SER A 430 -13.30 -4.02 8.98
CA SER A 430 -12.80 -3.25 7.85
C SER A 430 -13.87 -2.29 7.35
N THR A 431 -13.44 -1.18 6.74
CA THR A 431 -14.34 -0.29 5.99
C THR A 431 -14.75 -0.91 4.65
N GLY A 432 -14.16 -2.05 4.26
CA GLY A 432 -14.36 -2.68 2.94
C GLY A 432 -13.72 -1.90 1.80
N THR A 433 -12.78 -1.01 2.12
CA THR A 433 -12.18 -0.08 1.17
C THR A 433 -10.64 -0.01 1.35
N VAL A 434 -9.98 0.72 0.46
CA VAL A 434 -8.54 0.99 0.55
C VAL A 434 -8.11 1.66 1.88
N LEU A 435 -9.02 2.15 2.69
CA LEU A 435 -8.71 2.67 4.02
C LEU A 435 -8.40 1.56 5.04
N GLY A 436 -8.72 0.31 4.75
CA GLY A 436 -8.46 -0.87 5.57
C GLY A 436 -9.66 -1.39 6.33
#